data_1654da50887c209ea7a18b02c2e16a75
#
_entry.id   1654da50887c209ea7a18b02c2e16a75
#
_cell.length_a   1.000
_cell.length_b   1.000
_cell.length_c   1.000
_cell.angle_alpha   90.00
_cell.angle_beta   90.00
_cell.angle_gamma   90.00
#
_symmetry.space_group_name_H-M   'P 1'
#
loop_
_entity.id
_entity.type
_entity.pdbx_description
1 polymer ?
#
loop_
_entity_poly.entity_id
_entity_poly.type
_entity_poly.pdbx_seq_one_letter_code
_entity_poly.pdbx_strand_id
1 'polypeptide(L)'
;RACVTGIDLSEAMLRTLAEKFPNKSLRLINGSYFDEPFEAGRYAAAVSVESLHHFTGNQKRALYKKVFHALAEDGYFILTDYFAETDELEKEYFDTLKRLKQAEKITDDAFYHYDTPLTTAHEIEILREAGFSSVSILKNWGATHTIKAVRQKSEKTS
;
A
#
# COMPACT_ATOMS: atom_id res chain seq x y z
N ARG A 1 24.76 2.19 6.59
CA ARG A 1 24.07 2.48 5.31
C ARG A 1 22.73 1.80 5.34
N ALA A 2 21.64 2.50 4.99
CA ALA A 2 20.33 1.88 4.83
C ALA A 2 20.35 0.95 3.61
N CYS A 3 19.79 -0.25 3.76
CA CYS A 3 19.49 -1.15 2.67
C CYS A 3 18.02 -0.95 2.27
N VAL A 4 17.74 -0.80 0.99
CA VAL A 4 16.38 -0.63 0.46
C VAL A 4 15.97 -1.90 -0.27
N THR A 5 14.80 -2.45 0.07
CA THR A 5 14.16 -3.51 -0.72
C THR A 5 13.06 -2.88 -1.56
N GLY A 6 13.14 -3.00 -2.87
CA GLY A 6 12.11 -2.58 -3.83
C GLY A 6 11.42 -3.80 -4.43
N ILE A 7 10.10 -3.75 -4.52
CA ILE A 7 9.27 -4.80 -5.12
C ILE A 7 8.40 -4.14 -6.18
N ASP A 8 8.42 -4.66 -7.39
CA ASP A 8 7.59 -4.19 -8.50
C ASP A 8 7.36 -5.33 -9.49
N LEU A 9 6.18 -5.37 -10.10
CA LEU A 9 5.87 -6.30 -11.20
C LEU A 9 6.62 -5.93 -12.49
N SER A 10 6.99 -4.66 -12.63
CA SER A 10 7.69 -4.14 -13.81
C SER A 10 9.20 -4.24 -13.65
N GLU A 11 9.81 -5.20 -14.33
CA GLU A 11 11.27 -5.31 -14.42
C GLU A 11 11.93 -4.02 -14.95
N ALA A 12 11.24 -3.32 -15.86
CA ALA A 12 11.72 -2.05 -16.41
C ALA A 12 11.81 -0.96 -15.34
N MET A 13 10.84 -0.87 -14.43
CA MET A 13 10.85 0.07 -13.31
C MET A 13 11.99 -0.24 -12.34
N LEU A 14 12.20 -1.52 -12.01
CA LEU A 14 13.29 -1.94 -11.15
C LEU A 14 14.67 -1.64 -11.76
N ARG A 15 14.83 -1.86 -13.05
CA ARG A 15 16.06 -1.52 -13.79
C ARG A 15 16.32 -0.01 -13.76
N THR A 16 15.30 0.80 -14.05
CA THR A 16 15.40 2.27 -13.98
C THR A 16 15.81 2.73 -12.57
N LEU A 17 15.25 2.10 -11.53
CA LEU A 17 15.63 2.38 -10.14
C LEU A 17 17.11 2.06 -9.87
N ALA A 18 17.59 0.91 -10.33
CA ALA A 18 19.00 0.51 -10.18
C ALA A 18 19.94 1.46 -10.91
N GLU A 19 19.62 1.84 -12.13
CA GLU A 19 20.38 2.79 -12.94
C GLU A 19 20.44 4.20 -12.31
N LYS A 20 19.32 4.64 -11.74
CA LYS A 20 19.23 5.95 -11.08
C LYS A 20 20.02 6.02 -9.77
N PHE A 21 20.19 4.90 -9.08
CA PHE A 21 20.85 4.84 -7.78
C PHE A 21 21.99 3.79 -7.72
N PRO A 22 23.01 3.86 -8.60
CA PRO A 22 24.01 2.80 -8.75
C PRO A 22 24.88 2.59 -7.50
N ASN A 23 24.96 3.59 -6.62
CA ASN A 23 25.79 3.54 -5.40
C ASN A 23 24.97 3.25 -4.13
N LYS A 24 23.69 2.88 -4.26
CA LYS A 24 22.82 2.51 -3.14
C LYS A 24 22.78 1.00 -2.96
N SER A 25 22.63 0.56 -1.70
CA SER A 25 22.38 -0.86 -1.42
C SER A 25 20.91 -1.17 -1.70
N LEU A 26 20.63 -1.71 -2.88
CA LEU A 26 19.30 -2.06 -3.34
C LEU A 26 19.16 -3.58 -3.43
N ARG A 27 18.10 -4.13 -2.85
CA ARG A 27 17.59 -5.46 -3.12
C ARG A 27 16.30 -5.31 -3.92
N LEU A 28 16.32 -5.66 -5.20
CA LEU A 28 15.18 -5.50 -6.09
C LEU A 28 14.56 -6.87 -6.38
N ILE A 29 13.24 -6.94 -6.24
CA ILE A 29 12.44 -8.16 -6.40
C ILE A 29 11.41 -7.88 -7.48
N ASN A 30 11.49 -8.59 -8.59
CA ASN A 30 10.46 -8.56 -9.62
C ASN A 30 9.35 -9.54 -9.24
N GLY A 31 8.27 -9.03 -8.71
CA GLY A 31 7.17 -9.83 -8.19
C GLY A 31 6.04 -8.97 -7.60
N SER A 32 4.97 -9.64 -7.22
CA SER A 32 3.84 -9.01 -6.57
C SER A 32 4.10 -8.87 -5.07
N TYR A 33 3.94 -7.67 -4.52
CA TYR A 33 4.01 -7.46 -3.07
C TYR A 33 2.87 -8.17 -2.29
N PHE A 34 1.88 -8.71 -2.97
CA PHE A 34 0.90 -9.61 -2.35
C PHE A 34 1.45 -11.02 -2.14
N ASP A 35 2.28 -11.51 -3.06
CA ASP A 35 2.80 -12.88 -3.07
C ASP A 35 4.16 -12.99 -2.39
N GLU A 36 5.04 -11.99 -2.57
CA GLU A 36 6.38 -11.99 -2.01
C GLU A 36 6.37 -11.99 -0.47
N PRO A 37 7.12 -12.86 0.20
CA PRO A 37 7.19 -12.90 1.65
C PRO A 37 7.96 -11.69 2.20
N PHE A 38 7.45 -11.08 3.26
CA PHE A 38 8.15 -10.03 3.99
C PHE A 38 8.70 -10.60 5.30
N GLU A 39 9.99 -10.34 5.58
CA GLU A 39 10.61 -10.74 6.84
C GLU A 39 10.02 -9.95 8.01
N ALA A 40 9.51 -10.66 9.03
CA ALA A 40 8.87 -10.02 10.18
C ALA A 40 9.86 -9.16 10.99
N GLY A 41 9.43 -7.95 11.38
CA GLY A 41 10.22 -7.04 12.20
C GLY A 41 11.50 -6.51 11.55
N ARG A 42 11.64 -6.67 10.24
CA ARG A 42 12.89 -6.37 9.51
C ARG A 42 13.06 -4.91 9.15
N TYR A 43 11.99 -4.20 8.84
CA TYR A 43 12.05 -2.91 8.18
C TYR A 43 11.76 -1.77 9.15
N ALA A 44 12.61 -0.75 9.18
CA ALA A 44 12.36 0.47 9.95
C ALA A 44 11.28 1.35 9.30
N ALA A 45 11.13 1.26 7.98
CA ALA A 45 10.10 1.97 7.23
C ALA A 45 9.68 1.17 6.00
N ALA A 46 8.42 1.34 5.61
CA ALA A 46 7.88 0.95 4.30
C ALA A 46 7.30 2.19 3.60
N VAL A 47 7.36 2.22 2.29
CA VAL A 47 6.86 3.33 1.48
C VAL A 47 6.14 2.78 0.27
N SER A 48 4.95 3.32 -0.01
CA SER A 48 4.22 3.11 -1.25
C SER A 48 3.81 4.45 -1.84
N VAL A 49 3.97 4.62 -3.15
CA VAL A 49 3.62 5.86 -3.85
C VAL A 49 2.83 5.52 -5.10
N GLU A 50 1.60 6.02 -5.20
CA GLU A 50 0.70 5.90 -6.35
C GLU A 50 0.62 4.47 -6.93
N SER A 51 0.39 3.50 -6.04
CA SER A 51 0.40 2.08 -6.39
C SER A 51 -0.80 1.30 -5.84
N LEU A 52 -1.44 1.77 -4.78
CA LEU A 52 -2.45 0.98 -4.07
C LEU A 52 -3.90 1.36 -4.39
N HIS A 53 -4.14 2.45 -5.11
CA HIS A 53 -5.47 2.86 -5.55
C HIS A 53 -6.12 1.88 -6.57
N HIS A 54 -5.36 0.95 -7.13
CA HIS A 54 -5.89 -0.12 -7.99
C HIS A 54 -6.49 -1.31 -7.23
N PHE A 55 -6.39 -1.34 -5.90
CA PHE A 55 -6.77 -2.49 -5.10
C PHE A 55 -7.96 -2.21 -4.20
N THR A 56 -8.81 -3.23 -4.06
CA THR A 56 -9.98 -3.18 -3.19
C THR A 56 -9.59 -3.11 -1.71
N GLY A 57 -10.49 -2.64 -0.85
CA GLY A 57 -10.27 -2.58 0.58
C GLY A 57 -9.88 -3.94 1.19
N ASN A 58 -10.45 -5.05 0.70
CA ASN A 58 -10.09 -6.38 1.18
C ASN A 58 -8.65 -6.77 0.84
N GLN A 59 -8.19 -6.46 -0.38
CA GLN A 59 -6.81 -6.68 -0.78
C GLN A 59 -5.85 -5.81 0.05
N LYS A 60 -6.18 -4.53 0.24
CA LYS A 60 -5.41 -3.61 1.07
C LYS A 60 -5.32 -4.07 2.52
N ARG A 61 -6.41 -4.60 3.13
CA ARG A 61 -6.38 -5.17 4.50
C ARG A 61 -5.34 -6.26 4.66
N ALA A 62 -5.28 -7.20 3.70
CA ALA A 62 -4.30 -8.27 3.72
C ALA A 62 -2.86 -7.72 3.60
N LEU A 63 -2.64 -6.80 2.66
CA LEU A 63 -1.34 -6.18 2.44
C LEU A 63 -0.88 -5.35 3.65
N TYR A 64 -1.75 -4.54 4.24
CA TYR A 64 -1.38 -3.70 5.39
C TYR A 64 -1.04 -4.52 6.64
N LYS A 65 -1.73 -5.64 6.88
CA LYS A 65 -1.33 -6.59 7.93
C LYS A 65 0.08 -7.15 7.66
N LYS A 66 0.37 -7.50 6.42
CA LYS A 66 1.68 -7.99 6.00
C LYS A 66 2.77 -6.92 6.20
N VAL A 67 2.51 -5.67 5.79
CA VAL A 67 3.40 -4.53 6.01
C VAL A 67 3.60 -4.27 7.52
N PHE A 68 2.51 -4.27 8.30
CA PHE A 68 2.58 -4.10 9.75
C PHE A 68 3.51 -5.13 10.41
N HIS A 69 3.39 -6.40 10.07
CA HIS A 69 4.25 -7.45 10.62
C HIS A 69 5.70 -7.34 10.15
N ALA A 70 5.94 -6.83 8.95
CA ALA A 70 7.27 -6.63 8.40
C ALA A 70 8.03 -5.46 9.04
N LEU A 71 7.34 -4.46 9.54
CA LEU A 71 7.95 -3.32 10.22
C LEU A 71 8.53 -3.73 11.59
N ALA A 72 9.66 -3.15 11.97
CA ALA A 72 10.18 -3.21 13.33
C ALA A 72 9.26 -2.46 14.32
N GLU A 73 9.46 -2.65 15.62
CA GLU A 73 8.85 -1.80 16.65
C GLU A 73 9.23 -0.33 16.38
N ASP A 74 8.25 0.57 16.53
CA ASP A 74 8.37 2.00 16.19
C ASP A 74 8.64 2.28 14.70
N GLY A 75 8.61 1.24 13.86
CA GLY A 75 8.66 1.39 12.41
C GLY A 75 7.38 2.01 11.86
N TYR A 76 7.44 2.56 10.65
CA TYR A 76 6.32 3.27 10.05
C TYR A 76 6.13 2.95 8.57
N PHE A 77 4.88 3.10 8.13
CA PHE A 77 4.50 3.03 6.73
C PHE A 77 4.12 4.43 6.22
N ILE A 78 4.66 4.83 5.09
CA ILE A 78 4.27 6.02 4.34
C ILE A 78 3.50 5.58 3.09
N LEU A 79 2.27 6.03 3.01
CA LEU A 79 1.41 5.85 1.85
C LEU A 79 1.15 7.22 1.23
N THR A 80 1.62 7.43 0.01
CA THR A 80 1.22 8.56 -0.82
C THR A 80 0.40 8.01 -1.98
N ASP A 81 -0.87 8.36 -2.02
CA ASP A 81 -1.78 7.86 -3.05
C ASP A 81 -2.91 8.86 -3.29
N TYR A 82 -3.71 8.64 -4.33
CA TYR A 82 -4.90 9.43 -4.49
C TYR A 82 -6.14 8.71 -3.93
N PHE A 83 -7.13 9.49 -3.47
CA PHE A 83 -8.28 9.04 -2.72
C PHE A 83 -9.57 9.59 -3.33
N ALA A 84 -10.65 8.86 -3.16
CA ALA A 84 -11.98 9.37 -3.48
C ALA A 84 -12.33 10.53 -2.53
N GLU A 85 -12.89 11.59 -3.07
CA GLU A 85 -13.27 12.78 -2.30
C GLU A 85 -14.49 12.53 -1.40
N THR A 86 -15.39 11.63 -1.83
CA THR A 86 -16.62 11.27 -1.10
C THR A 86 -16.89 9.76 -1.18
N ASP A 87 -17.73 9.28 -0.26
CA ASP A 87 -18.16 7.87 -0.24
C ASP A 87 -18.99 7.51 -1.49
N GLU A 88 -19.76 8.48 -2.03
CA GLU A 88 -20.51 8.30 -3.28
C GLU A 88 -19.57 8.08 -4.46
N LEU A 89 -18.49 8.86 -4.53
CA LEU A 89 -17.48 8.72 -5.58
C LEU A 89 -16.71 7.40 -5.44
N GLU A 90 -16.33 7.01 -4.22
CA GLU A 90 -15.75 5.71 -3.93
C GLU A 90 -16.66 4.60 -4.45
N LYS A 91 -17.94 4.66 -4.10
CA LYS A 91 -18.93 3.68 -4.55
C LYS A 91 -19.05 3.63 -6.08
N GLU A 92 -19.01 4.77 -6.75
CA GLU A 92 -19.07 4.85 -8.22
C GLU A 92 -17.88 4.14 -8.88
N TYR A 93 -16.66 4.29 -8.34
CA TYR A 93 -15.47 3.56 -8.81
C TYR A 93 -15.67 2.05 -8.70
N PHE A 94 -16.14 1.55 -7.55
CA PHE A 94 -16.38 0.12 -7.36
C PHE A 94 -17.52 -0.43 -8.22
N ASP A 95 -18.60 0.29 -8.38
CA ASP A 95 -19.73 -0.09 -9.25
C ASP A 95 -19.28 -0.14 -10.72
N THR A 96 -18.40 0.78 -11.11
CA THR A 96 -17.82 0.81 -12.46
C THR A 96 -16.90 -0.37 -12.69
N LEU A 97 -15.99 -0.68 -11.75
CA LEU A 97 -15.14 -1.87 -11.82
C LEU A 97 -15.99 -3.14 -12.00
N LYS A 98 -17.06 -3.29 -11.21
CA LYS A 98 -17.95 -4.44 -11.29
C LYS A 98 -18.61 -4.54 -12.67
N ARG A 99 -19.09 -3.43 -13.21
CA ARG A 99 -19.69 -3.41 -14.57
C ARG A 99 -18.69 -3.79 -15.66
N LEU A 100 -17.45 -3.28 -15.57
CA LEU A 100 -16.38 -3.61 -16.54
C LEU A 100 -16.04 -5.09 -16.48
N LYS A 101 -15.83 -5.66 -15.30
CA LYS A 101 -15.56 -7.09 -15.14
C LYS A 101 -16.69 -7.96 -15.71
N GLN A 102 -17.95 -7.59 -15.44
CA GLN A 102 -19.11 -8.31 -15.99
C GLN A 102 -19.17 -8.25 -17.52
N ALA A 103 -18.90 -7.08 -18.11
CA ALA A 103 -18.90 -6.90 -19.55
C ALA A 103 -17.82 -7.75 -20.24
N GLU A 104 -16.66 -7.91 -19.63
CA GLU A 104 -15.54 -8.69 -20.16
C GLU A 104 -15.52 -10.14 -19.65
N LYS A 105 -16.54 -10.56 -18.87
CA LYS A 105 -16.67 -11.91 -18.28
C LYS A 105 -15.46 -12.30 -17.40
N ILE A 106 -14.90 -11.31 -16.70
CA ILE A 106 -13.81 -11.50 -15.76
C ILE A 106 -14.39 -11.84 -14.38
N THR A 107 -13.80 -12.82 -13.69
CA THR A 107 -14.24 -13.23 -12.34
C THR A 107 -13.96 -12.15 -11.31
N ASP A 108 -14.75 -12.08 -10.24
CA ASP A 108 -14.66 -11.03 -9.23
C ASP A 108 -13.31 -11.01 -8.49
N ASP A 109 -12.66 -12.15 -8.35
CA ASP A 109 -11.35 -12.34 -7.70
C ASP A 109 -10.15 -12.03 -8.62
N ALA A 110 -10.35 -12.01 -9.95
CA ALA A 110 -9.28 -11.69 -10.88
C ALA A 110 -8.92 -10.20 -10.81
N PHE A 111 -7.62 -9.91 -10.89
CA PHE A 111 -7.16 -8.53 -11.02
C PHE A 111 -7.62 -7.91 -12.34
N TYR A 112 -8.14 -6.69 -12.25
CA TYR A 112 -8.49 -5.86 -13.39
C TYR A 112 -7.91 -4.47 -13.17
N HIS A 113 -7.15 -3.98 -14.13
CA HIS A 113 -6.49 -2.68 -14.02
C HIS A 113 -7.50 -1.54 -14.15
N TYR A 114 -8.08 -1.14 -13.05
CA TYR A 114 -8.99 -0.01 -12.92
C TYR A 114 -8.81 0.61 -11.53
N ASP A 115 -8.90 1.93 -11.47
CA ASP A 115 -8.70 2.66 -10.23
C ASP A 115 -9.92 2.50 -9.32
N THR A 116 -9.66 2.10 -8.09
CA THR A 116 -10.68 1.94 -7.04
C THR A 116 -10.21 2.61 -5.75
N PRO A 117 -9.96 3.94 -5.81
CA PRO A 117 -9.52 4.66 -4.63
C PRO A 117 -10.59 4.60 -3.54
N LEU A 118 -10.15 4.33 -2.32
CA LEU A 118 -10.98 4.51 -1.13
C LEU A 118 -11.03 5.99 -0.75
N THR A 119 -12.00 6.39 0.06
CA THR A 119 -11.89 7.66 0.78
C THR A 119 -10.74 7.59 1.78
N THR A 120 -10.16 8.74 2.11
CA THR A 120 -9.09 8.81 3.13
C THR A 120 -9.54 8.26 4.48
N ALA A 121 -10.82 8.44 4.82
CA ALA A 121 -11.39 7.90 6.06
C ALA A 121 -11.39 6.37 6.07
N HIS A 122 -11.85 5.73 5.02
CA HIS A 122 -11.83 4.26 4.87
C HIS A 122 -10.40 3.71 4.81
N GLU A 123 -9.48 4.40 4.14
CA GLU A 123 -8.08 4.00 4.12
C GLU A 123 -7.44 4.00 5.52
N ILE A 124 -7.70 5.05 6.31
CA ILE A 124 -7.24 5.16 7.70
C ILE A 124 -7.84 4.06 8.57
N GLU A 125 -9.11 3.74 8.39
CA GLU A 125 -9.78 2.65 9.11
C GLU A 125 -9.10 1.30 8.84
N ILE A 126 -8.86 0.98 7.57
CA ILE A 126 -8.19 -0.27 7.18
C ILE A 126 -6.76 -0.34 7.74
N LEU A 127 -6.02 0.76 7.76
CA LEU A 127 -4.70 0.81 8.37
C LEU A 127 -4.76 0.53 9.88
N ARG A 128 -5.76 1.09 10.59
CA ARG A 128 -5.97 0.82 12.01
C ARG A 128 -6.37 -0.63 12.27
N GLU A 129 -7.24 -1.20 11.46
CA GLU A 129 -7.61 -2.63 11.51
C GLU A 129 -6.41 -3.57 11.28
N ALA A 130 -5.42 -3.12 10.51
CA ALA A 130 -4.16 -3.85 10.29
C ALA A 130 -3.23 -3.84 11.51
N GLY A 131 -3.50 -2.98 12.52
CA GLY A 131 -2.75 -2.90 13.78
C GLY A 131 -1.97 -1.61 14.00
N PHE A 132 -1.98 -0.69 13.01
CA PHE A 132 -1.30 0.60 13.18
C PHE A 132 -2.02 1.47 14.22
N SER A 133 -1.35 1.80 15.29
CA SER A 133 -1.91 2.53 16.44
C SER A 133 -1.99 4.04 16.23
N SER A 134 -1.09 4.59 15.42
CA SER A 134 -1.08 6.00 15.06
C SER A 134 -1.11 6.14 13.54
N VAL A 135 -2.19 6.73 13.04
CA VAL A 135 -2.37 7.00 11.60
C VAL A 135 -2.71 8.47 11.43
N SER A 136 -1.90 9.20 10.67
CA SER A 136 -2.04 10.65 10.46
C SER A 136 -1.79 11.04 9.02
N ILE A 137 -2.52 12.05 8.54
CA ILE A 137 -2.27 12.69 7.26
C ILE A 137 -1.13 13.69 7.43
N LEU A 138 -0.03 13.50 6.72
CA LEU A 138 1.12 14.40 6.73
C LEU A 138 0.92 15.56 5.77
N LYS A 139 0.31 15.29 4.63
CA LYS A 139 0.13 16.29 3.56
C LYS A 139 -1.03 15.89 2.67
N ASN A 140 -1.70 16.88 2.07
CA ASN A 140 -2.63 16.66 0.98
C ASN A 140 -2.37 17.66 -0.17
N TRP A 141 -2.71 17.23 -1.38
CA TRP A 141 -2.67 18.00 -2.64
C TRP A 141 -3.92 17.65 -3.44
N GLY A 142 -5.06 18.26 -3.09
CA GLY A 142 -6.35 17.86 -3.66
C GLY A 142 -6.69 16.41 -3.29
N ALA A 143 -6.88 15.55 -4.27
CA ALA A 143 -7.21 14.14 -4.05
C ALA A 143 -6.00 13.27 -3.62
N THR A 144 -4.76 13.75 -3.79
CA THR A 144 -3.56 13.00 -3.37
C THR A 144 -3.18 13.34 -1.94
N HIS A 145 -3.08 12.34 -1.08
CA HIS A 145 -2.68 12.50 0.32
C HIS A 145 -1.45 11.66 0.64
N THR A 146 -0.65 12.14 1.59
CA THR A 146 0.40 11.35 2.23
C THR A 146 -0.04 11.00 3.64
N ILE A 147 -0.16 9.71 3.92
CA ILE A 147 -0.53 9.15 5.22
C ILE A 147 0.70 8.49 5.84
N LYS A 148 0.89 8.70 7.13
CA LYS A 148 1.87 7.98 7.96
C LYS A 148 1.12 7.10 8.94
N ALA A 149 1.45 5.80 8.95
CA ALA A 149 0.95 4.82 9.89
C ALA A 149 2.12 4.23 10.69
N VAL A 150 2.05 4.22 12.02
CA VAL A 150 3.13 3.80 12.92
C VAL A 150 2.78 2.50 13.60
N ARG A 151 3.72 1.54 13.59
CA ARG A 151 3.69 0.35 14.42
C ARG A 151 4.30 0.69 15.78
N GLN A 152 3.45 1.01 16.76
CA GLN A 152 3.94 1.26 18.11
C GLN A 152 4.46 -0.03 18.78
N LYS A 153 5.37 0.17 19.70
CA LYS A 153 5.87 -0.87 20.58
C LYS A 153 4.72 -1.46 21.40
N SER A 154 4.63 -2.78 21.46
CA SER A 154 3.71 -3.43 22.39
C SER A 154 4.14 -3.07 23.81
N GLU A 155 3.28 -2.37 24.57
CA GLU A 155 3.51 -2.21 26.01
C GLU A 155 3.57 -3.63 26.60
N LYS A 156 4.74 -4.01 27.08
CA LYS A 156 4.85 -5.21 27.89
C LYS A 156 4.10 -4.94 29.18
N THR A 157 2.91 -5.49 29.29
CA THR A 157 2.18 -5.56 30.57
C THR A 157 3.08 -6.36 31.52
N SER A 158 3.66 -5.67 32.49
CA SER A 158 4.45 -6.25 33.59
C SER A 158 3.51 -6.91 34.57
#